data_692565956b862ef9b2241e48b3d2d860
#
_entry.id   692565956b862ef9b2241e48b3d2d860
#
_cell.length_a   1.000
_cell.length_b   1.000
_cell.length_c   1.000
_cell.angle_alpha   90.00
_cell.angle_beta   90.00
_cell.angle_gamma   90.00
#
_symmetry.space_group_name_H-M   'P 1'
#
loop_
_entity.id
_entity.type
_entity.pdbx_description
1 polymer ?
#
loop_
_entity_poly.entity_id
_entity_poly.type
_entity_poly.pdbx_seq_one_letter_code
_entity_poly.pdbx_strand_id
1 'polypeptide(L)' 'MAITAQKIAELAGVSRGTVDRALKNRTGVNPETKEKILEIARKYNYKPN' A
#
# COMPACT_ATOMS: atom_id res chain seq x y z
N MET A 1 11.30 -13.39 -0.56
CA MET A 1 11.81 -12.03 -0.40
C MET A 1 10.70 -11.11 0.10
N ALA A 2 11.06 -10.20 0.98
CA ALA A 2 10.08 -9.28 1.52
C ALA A 2 9.79 -8.17 0.51
N ILE A 3 8.49 -7.88 0.31
CA ILE A 3 8.09 -6.76 -0.52
C ILE A 3 8.25 -5.47 0.27
N THR A 4 8.57 -4.38 -0.39
CA THR A 4 8.69 -3.08 0.24
C THR A 4 7.48 -2.21 -0.08
N ALA A 5 7.30 -1.14 0.69
CA ALA A 5 6.23 -0.18 0.42
C ALA A 5 6.40 0.44 -0.97
N GLN A 6 7.65 0.67 -1.38
CA GLN A 6 7.92 1.20 -2.71
C GLN A 6 7.45 0.24 -3.80
N LYS A 7 7.66 -1.06 -3.59
CA LYS A 7 7.21 -2.06 -4.55
C LYS A 7 5.68 -2.10 -4.63
N ILE A 8 5.03 -1.98 -3.48
CA ILE A 8 3.57 -1.91 -3.45
C ILE A 8 3.08 -0.70 -4.23
N ALA A 9 3.76 0.44 -4.07
CA ALA A 9 3.41 1.66 -4.79
C ALA A 9 3.51 1.45 -6.30
N GLU A 10 4.58 0.80 -6.74
CA GLU A 10 4.76 0.51 -8.16
C GLU A 10 3.65 -0.40 -8.69
N LEU A 11 3.31 -1.44 -7.94
CA LEU A 11 2.28 -2.38 -8.35
C LEU A 11 0.89 -1.74 -8.35
N ALA A 12 0.64 -0.85 -7.41
CA ALA A 12 -0.64 -0.15 -7.32
C ALA A 12 -0.71 1.07 -8.24
N GLY A 13 0.42 1.51 -8.78
CA GLY A 13 0.45 2.68 -9.65
C GLY A 13 0.28 3.99 -8.89
N VAL A 14 0.74 4.04 -7.66
CA VAL A 14 0.61 5.22 -6.80
C VAL A 14 1.97 5.59 -6.22
N SER A 15 2.03 6.72 -5.51
CA SER A 15 3.26 7.14 -4.85
C SER A 15 3.45 6.36 -3.55
N ARG A 16 4.72 6.30 -3.10
CA ARG A 16 5.04 5.65 -1.84
C ARG A 16 4.31 6.30 -0.67
N GLY A 17 4.16 7.64 -0.72
CA GLY A 17 3.42 8.35 0.32
C GLY A 17 1.98 7.89 0.42
N THR A 18 1.37 7.62 -0.72
CA THR A 18 -0.01 7.11 -0.75
C THR A 18 -0.09 5.73 -0.11
N VAL A 19 0.89 4.86 -0.40
CA VAL A 19 0.95 3.54 0.22
C VAL A 19 1.09 3.65 1.73
N ASP A 20 1.97 4.52 2.18
CA ASP A 20 2.20 4.73 3.61
C ASP A 20 0.92 5.17 4.32
N ARG A 21 0.21 6.13 3.73
CA ARG A 21 -1.06 6.60 4.29
C ARG A 21 -2.11 5.51 4.34
N ALA A 22 -2.21 4.72 3.27
CA ALA A 22 -3.17 3.63 3.21
C ALA A 22 -2.89 2.57 4.27
N LEU A 23 -1.63 2.21 4.44
CA LEU A 23 -1.24 1.19 5.41
C LEU A 23 -1.42 1.66 6.84
N LYS A 24 -1.30 2.97 7.08
CA LYS A 24 -1.50 3.54 8.41
C LYS A 24 -2.93 3.99 8.66
N ASN A 25 -3.83 3.69 7.74
CA ASN A 25 -5.24 4.04 7.84
C ASN A 25 -5.45 5.55 8.00
N ARG A 26 -4.64 6.34 7.30
CA ARG A 26 -4.74 7.79 7.33
C ARG A 26 -5.77 8.30 6.35
N THR A 27 -6.25 9.53 6.59
CA THR A 27 -7.16 10.20 5.67
C THR A 27 -6.42 10.69 4.44
N GLY A 28 -7.17 11.04 3.39
CA GLY A 28 -6.59 11.59 2.15
C GLY A 28 -6.26 10.55 1.10
N VAL A 29 -6.61 9.31 1.34
CA VAL A 29 -6.41 8.24 0.36
C VAL A 29 -7.78 7.82 -0.19
N ASN A 30 -7.87 7.70 -1.51
CA ASN A 30 -9.09 7.23 -2.16
C ASN A 30 -9.40 5.80 -1.67
N PRO A 31 -10.67 5.52 -1.31
CA PRO A 31 -11.03 4.18 -0.82
C PRO A 31 -10.67 3.06 -1.78
N GLU A 32 -10.81 3.28 -3.08
CA GLU A 32 -10.45 2.26 -4.07
C GLU A 32 -8.94 2.02 -4.07
N THR A 33 -8.17 3.09 -3.98
CA THR A 33 -6.71 3.01 -3.95
C THR A 33 -6.27 2.30 -2.67
N LYS A 34 -6.89 2.65 -1.54
CA LYS A 34 -6.58 2.02 -0.27
C LYS A 34 -6.83 0.51 -0.33
N GLU A 35 -7.97 0.11 -0.88
CA GLU A 35 -8.29 -1.30 -1.01
C GLU A 35 -7.28 -2.02 -1.89
N LYS A 36 -6.90 -1.40 -3.00
CA LYS A 36 -5.91 -1.98 -3.91
C LYS A 36 -4.58 -2.19 -3.19
N ILE A 37 -4.14 -1.20 -2.43
CA ILE A 37 -2.88 -1.27 -1.70
C ILE A 37 -2.94 -2.38 -0.65
N LEU A 38 -4.03 -2.44 0.11
CA LEU A 38 -4.20 -3.45 1.15
C LEU A 38 -4.25 -4.85 0.55
N GLU A 39 -4.86 -5.00 -0.61
CA GLU A 39 -4.93 -6.27 -1.30
C GLU A 39 -3.54 -6.73 -1.73
N ILE A 40 -2.76 -5.83 -2.30
CA ILE A 40 -1.39 -6.14 -2.71
C ILE A 40 -0.54 -6.51 -1.49
N ALA A 41 -0.66 -5.73 -0.42
CA ALA A 41 0.08 -5.99 0.81
C ALA A 41 -0.24 -7.38 1.37
N ARG A 42 -1.50 -7.76 1.34
CA ARG A 42 -1.94 -9.07 1.81
C ARG A 42 -1.43 -10.18 0.91
N LYS A 43 -1.50 -9.96 -0.40
CA LYS A 43 -1.06 -10.94 -1.38
C LYS A 43 0.42 -11.27 -1.22
N TYR A 44 1.22 -10.27 -0.92
CA TYR A 44 2.67 -10.45 -0.76
C TYR A 44 3.09 -10.55 0.70
N ASN A 45 2.11 -10.66 1.59
CA ASN A 45 2.36 -10.83 3.03
C ASN A 45 3.21 -9.70 3.62
N TYR A 46 2.98 -8.47 3.16
CA TYR A 46 3.68 -7.30 3.67
C TYR A 46 3.13 -6.91 5.03
N LYS A 47 4.01 -6.69 5.99
CA LYS A 47 3.61 -6.25 7.33
C LYS A 47 4.23 -4.89 7.61
N PRO A 48 3.43 -3.84 7.72
CA PRO A 48 3.96 -2.53 8.12
C PRO A 48 4.38 -2.56 9.59
N ASN A 49 5.42 -1.83 9.85
CA ASN A 49 5.86 -1.68 11.25
C ASN A 49 5.05 -0.63 11.96
#